data_944aa767788a500167198122eed8e422
#
_entry.id   944aa767788a500167198122eed8e422
#
_cell.length_a   1.000
_cell.length_b   1.000
_cell.length_c   1.000
_cell.angle_alpha   90.00
_cell.angle_beta   90.00
_cell.angle_gamma   90.00
#
_symmetry.space_group_name_H-M   'P 1'
#
loop_
_entity.id
_entity.type
_entity.pdbx_description
1 polymer ?
#
loop_
_entity_poly.entity_id
_entity_poly.type
_entity_poly.pdbx_seq_one_letter_code
_entity_poly.pdbx_strand_id
1 'polypeptide(L)'
;LVAETLAVIIPAPKEALDDSPVDFFEAMKPATGEAFATAIDAAGLFKINSPFETSVYDAAEKVGNIVNRTNANFDIDASDAMAKAEEGEADVDGFAARIGVKNIMRKTRGANGEAILTMDASGEKLYSLPIGFTRRTAAWDKDKADLIVGEWRFAVIGIRAEIEYEILKEATLQSVIMDDGLPLSLAENN
;
A
#
# COMPACT_ATOMS: atom_id res chain seq x y z
N LEU A 1 -12.17 17.44 -9.19
CA LEU A 1 -11.88 16.48 -8.12
C LEU A 1 -13.18 16.08 -7.45
N VAL A 2 -13.51 14.80 -7.47
CA VAL A 2 -14.64 14.21 -6.77
C VAL A 2 -14.09 13.59 -5.47
N ALA A 3 -14.78 13.81 -4.35
CA ALA A 3 -14.43 13.17 -3.10
C ALA A 3 -15.13 11.80 -3.03
N GLU A 4 -14.37 10.77 -2.74
CA GLU A 4 -14.85 9.41 -2.58
C GLU A 4 -14.85 9.01 -1.11
N THR A 5 -15.71 8.09 -0.73
CA THR A 5 -15.86 7.64 0.66
C THR A 5 -15.28 6.23 0.80
N LEU A 6 -14.40 6.06 1.76
CA LEU A 6 -13.94 4.75 2.19
C LEU A 6 -14.63 4.40 3.51
N ALA A 7 -15.33 3.27 3.55
CA ALA A 7 -16.04 2.81 4.73
C ALA A 7 -15.74 1.34 5.03
N VAL A 8 -15.72 0.99 6.30
CA VAL A 8 -15.59 -0.38 6.77
C VAL A 8 -16.67 -0.65 7.82
N ILE A 9 -17.26 -1.84 7.77
CA ILE A 9 -18.24 -2.32 8.76
C ILE A 9 -17.63 -3.52 9.47
N ILE A 10 -17.54 -3.43 10.79
CA ILE A 10 -16.97 -4.50 11.62
C ILE A 10 -18.12 -5.06 12.47
N PRO A 11 -18.66 -6.26 12.16
CA PRO A 11 -19.65 -6.90 13.01
C PRO A 11 -18.99 -7.41 14.29
N ALA A 12 -19.56 -7.09 15.44
CA ALA A 12 -19.11 -7.58 16.74
C ALA A 12 -20.29 -8.13 17.52
N PRO A 13 -20.18 -9.29 18.19
CA PRO A 13 -21.22 -9.80 19.06
C PRO A 13 -21.41 -8.88 20.27
N LYS A 14 -22.66 -8.78 20.73
CA LYS A 14 -23.00 -7.88 21.84
C LYS A 14 -22.26 -8.22 23.13
N GLU A 15 -22.06 -9.50 23.38
CA GLU A 15 -21.34 -10.01 24.56
C GLU A 15 -19.89 -9.54 24.57
N ALA A 16 -19.25 -9.44 23.42
CA ALA A 16 -17.87 -8.93 23.32
C ALA A 16 -17.77 -7.43 23.64
N LEU A 17 -18.86 -6.69 23.44
CA LEU A 17 -18.93 -5.26 23.77
C LEU A 17 -19.22 -5.02 25.26
N ASP A 18 -20.10 -5.87 25.86
CA ASP A 18 -20.56 -5.70 27.23
C ASP A 18 -19.55 -6.28 28.28
N ASP A 19 -18.87 -7.38 27.95
CA ASP A 19 -17.98 -8.12 28.86
C ASP A 19 -16.48 -7.84 28.66
N SER A 20 -16.10 -6.99 27.72
CA SER A 20 -14.69 -6.71 27.46
C SER A 20 -14.08 -5.83 28.56
N PRO A 21 -13.01 -6.26 29.25
CA PRO A 21 -12.30 -5.44 30.24
C PRO A 21 -11.49 -4.30 29.58
N VAL A 22 -11.35 -4.31 28.27
CA VAL A 22 -10.70 -3.26 27.48
C VAL A 22 -11.77 -2.65 26.59
N ASP A 23 -11.72 -1.33 26.42
CA ASP A 23 -12.58 -0.67 25.45
C ASP A 23 -12.29 -1.23 24.05
N PHE A 24 -13.21 -2.06 23.56
CA PHE A 24 -13.11 -2.73 22.27
C PHE A 24 -12.85 -1.74 21.12
N PHE A 25 -13.49 -0.56 21.19
CA PHE A 25 -13.32 0.46 20.17
C PHE A 25 -11.92 1.07 20.18
N GLU A 26 -11.38 1.36 21.36
CA GLU A 26 -10.01 1.87 21.47
C GLU A 26 -8.99 0.85 20.95
N ALA A 27 -9.21 -0.43 21.17
CA ALA A 27 -8.37 -1.50 20.65
C ALA A 27 -8.46 -1.64 19.11
N MET A 28 -9.62 -1.35 18.51
CA MET A 28 -9.87 -1.46 17.08
C MET A 28 -9.38 -0.25 16.25
N LYS A 29 -9.28 0.93 16.86
CA LYS A 29 -8.87 2.17 16.15
C LYS A 29 -7.54 2.02 15.39
N PRO A 30 -6.45 1.50 15.98
CA PRO A 30 -5.19 1.35 15.26
C PRO A 30 -5.30 0.39 14.06
N ALA A 31 -6.01 -0.73 14.23
CA ALA A 31 -6.21 -1.72 13.18
C ALA A 31 -7.03 -1.15 12.00
N THR A 32 -8.07 -0.38 12.32
CA THR A 32 -8.90 0.30 11.32
C THR A 32 -8.09 1.35 10.56
N GLY A 33 -7.29 2.16 11.25
CA GLY A 33 -6.41 3.14 10.63
C GLY A 33 -5.40 2.49 9.67
N GLU A 34 -4.83 1.36 10.09
CA GLU A 34 -3.90 0.59 9.25
C GLU A 34 -4.59 -0.04 8.02
N ALA A 35 -5.83 -0.50 8.18
CA ALA A 35 -6.62 -1.02 7.08
C ALA A 35 -6.95 0.07 6.06
N PHE A 36 -7.32 1.27 6.51
CA PHE A 36 -7.54 2.41 5.62
C PHE A 36 -6.27 2.84 4.87
N ALA A 37 -5.15 2.93 5.56
CA ALA A 37 -3.87 3.23 4.92
C ALA A 37 -3.53 2.20 3.84
N THR A 38 -3.72 0.91 4.14
CA THR A 38 -3.51 -0.19 3.19
C THR A 38 -4.40 -0.07 1.96
N ALA A 39 -5.68 0.25 2.15
CA ALA A 39 -6.64 0.41 1.06
C ALA A 39 -6.30 1.63 0.18
N ILE A 40 -5.89 2.75 0.79
CA ILE A 40 -5.46 3.95 0.06
C ILE A 40 -4.21 3.68 -0.76
N ASP A 41 -3.21 3.00 -0.19
CA ASP A 41 -2.00 2.61 -0.90
C ASP A 41 -2.31 1.70 -2.10
N ALA A 42 -3.13 0.67 -1.90
CA ALA A 42 -3.56 -0.24 -2.96
C ALA A 42 -4.31 0.47 -4.09
N ALA A 43 -5.20 1.39 -3.72
CA ALA A 43 -5.97 2.17 -4.66
C ALA A 43 -5.11 3.16 -5.46
N GLY A 44 -4.24 3.89 -4.79
CA GLY A 44 -3.38 4.91 -5.40
C GLY A 44 -2.27 4.32 -6.25
N LEU A 45 -1.61 3.27 -5.78
CA LEU A 45 -0.48 2.68 -6.49
C LEU A 45 -0.91 1.77 -7.65
N PHE A 46 -1.95 0.94 -7.46
CA PHE A 46 -2.28 -0.15 -8.38
C PHE A 46 -3.73 -0.21 -8.84
N LYS A 47 -4.58 0.74 -8.43
CA LYS A 47 -6.01 0.76 -8.74
C LYS A 47 -6.79 -0.46 -8.21
N ILE A 48 -6.34 -1.05 -7.12
CA ILE A 48 -7.04 -2.18 -6.49
C ILE A 48 -8.23 -1.64 -5.69
N ASN A 49 -9.44 -2.09 -6.02
CA ASN A 49 -10.70 -1.63 -5.41
C ASN A 49 -10.80 -0.09 -5.31
N SER A 50 -10.32 0.59 -6.33
CA SER A 50 -10.10 2.04 -6.34
C SER A 50 -11.24 2.78 -7.02
N PRO A 51 -11.71 3.90 -6.45
CA PRO A 51 -12.59 4.82 -7.12
C PRO A 51 -11.83 5.77 -8.06
N PHE A 52 -10.49 5.78 -7.99
CA PHE A 52 -9.67 6.66 -8.81
C PHE A 52 -9.64 6.19 -10.27
N GLU A 53 -9.65 7.13 -11.19
CA GLU A 53 -9.62 6.84 -12.63
C GLU A 53 -8.31 6.18 -13.05
N THR A 54 -7.18 6.60 -12.45
CA THR A 54 -5.83 6.17 -12.81
C THR A 54 -5.00 5.93 -11.56
N SER A 55 -4.18 4.88 -11.56
CA SER A 55 -3.16 4.62 -10.53
C SER A 55 -1.78 5.12 -10.97
N VAL A 56 -0.84 5.14 -10.04
CA VAL A 56 0.57 5.43 -10.34
C VAL A 56 1.11 4.45 -11.37
N TYR A 57 0.82 3.15 -11.20
CA TYR A 57 1.24 2.11 -12.14
C TYR A 57 0.62 2.31 -13.54
N ASP A 58 -0.70 2.52 -13.63
CA ASP A 58 -1.37 2.72 -14.92
C ASP A 58 -0.85 3.96 -15.66
N ALA A 59 -0.53 5.03 -14.92
CA ALA A 59 0.05 6.24 -15.48
C ALA A 59 1.45 5.98 -16.04
N ALA A 60 2.30 5.24 -15.31
CA ALA A 60 3.63 4.87 -15.76
C ALA A 60 3.58 3.94 -16.98
N GLU A 61 2.67 2.96 -16.98
CA GLU A 61 2.47 2.05 -18.12
C GLU A 61 2.04 2.79 -19.39
N LYS A 62 1.11 3.73 -19.26
CA LYS A 62 0.58 4.53 -20.35
C LYS A 62 1.66 5.34 -21.08
N VAL A 63 2.66 5.83 -20.36
CA VAL A 63 3.78 6.60 -20.92
C VAL A 63 5.00 5.73 -21.23
N GLY A 64 4.93 4.41 -20.98
CA GLY A 64 6.02 3.48 -21.27
C GLY A 64 7.15 3.48 -20.23
N ASN A 65 6.94 4.07 -19.06
CA ASN A 65 7.90 4.12 -17.96
C ASN A 65 7.89 2.82 -17.14
N ILE A 66 7.94 1.70 -17.82
CA ILE A 66 8.03 0.35 -17.23
C ILE A 66 9.35 -0.28 -17.62
N VAL A 67 10.07 -0.80 -16.64
CA VAL A 67 11.25 -1.64 -16.82
C VAL A 67 10.90 -3.06 -16.41
N ASN A 68 10.95 -3.99 -17.37
CA ASN A 68 10.73 -5.39 -17.06
C ASN A 68 11.98 -5.96 -16.40
N ARG A 69 11.79 -6.65 -15.30
CA ARG A 69 12.87 -7.33 -14.62
C ARG A 69 13.37 -8.52 -15.44
N THR A 70 14.42 -8.32 -16.18
CA THR A 70 15.01 -9.32 -17.09
C THR A 70 16.36 -9.84 -16.60
N ASN A 71 17.01 -9.08 -15.71
CA ASN A 71 18.36 -9.36 -15.28
C ASN A 71 18.40 -10.07 -13.93
N ALA A 72 19.43 -10.90 -13.75
CA ALA A 72 19.78 -11.42 -12.44
C ALA A 72 20.28 -10.30 -11.50
N ASN A 73 20.68 -9.16 -12.06
CA ASN A 73 21.21 -8.01 -11.34
C ASN A 73 20.14 -6.92 -11.17
N PHE A 74 19.56 -6.84 -9.99
CA PHE A 74 18.56 -5.85 -9.62
C PHE A 74 19.08 -4.40 -9.69
N ASP A 75 20.39 -4.20 -9.57
CA ASP A 75 21.04 -2.91 -9.67
C ASP A 75 20.79 -2.24 -11.04
N ILE A 76 20.96 -2.99 -12.10
CA ILE A 76 20.76 -2.50 -13.47
C ILE A 76 19.28 -2.12 -13.68
N ASP A 77 18.35 -3.02 -13.32
CA ASP A 77 16.91 -2.78 -13.53
C ASP A 77 16.43 -1.56 -12.72
N ALA A 78 16.94 -1.36 -11.49
CA ALA A 78 16.60 -0.21 -10.67
C ALA A 78 17.20 1.10 -11.24
N SER A 79 18.43 1.07 -11.75
CA SER A 79 19.06 2.21 -12.42
C SER A 79 18.32 2.60 -13.69
N ASP A 80 17.93 1.62 -14.51
CA ASP A 80 17.16 1.86 -15.72
C ASP A 80 15.77 2.46 -15.42
N ALA A 81 15.16 2.06 -14.30
CA ALA A 81 13.90 2.65 -13.87
C ALA A 81 14.05 4.13 -13.46
N MET A 82 15.15 4.48 -12.79
CA MET A 82 15.48 5.88 -12.49
C MET A 82 15.69 6.67 -13.78
N ALA A 83 16.52 6.15 -14.69
CA ALA A 83 16.81 6.81 -15.96
C ALA A 83 15.53 7.12 -16.76
N LYS A 84 14.57 6.19 -16.81
CA LYS A 84 13.27 6.44 -17.47
C LYS A 84 12.46 7.55 -16.81
N ALA A 85 12.48 7.65 -15.50
CA ALA A 85 11.80 8.73 -14.80
C ALA A 85 12.46 10.08 -15.07
N GLU A 86 13.80 10.12 -15.05
CA GLU A 86 14.62 11.30 -15.33
C GLU A 86 14.53 11.78 -16.79
N GLU A 87 14.43 10.85 -17.76
CA GLU A 87 14.15 11.18 -19.15
C GLU A 87 12.77 11.84 -19.33
N GLY A 88 11.83 11.54 -18.41
CA GLY A 88 10.53 12.20 -18.32
C GLY A 88 10.54 13.50 -17.49
N GLU A 89 11.71 14.10 -17.26
CA GLU A 89 11.91 15.35 -16.51
C GLU A 89 11.54 15.27 -15.02
N ALA A 90 11.46 14.05 -14.44
CA ALA A 90 11.25 13.86 -13.01
C ALA A 90 12.58 13.85 -12.25
N ASP A 91 12.65 14.59 -11.14
CA ASP A 91 13.77 14.53 -10.20
C ASP A 91 13.48 13.45 -9.14
N VAL A 92 14.07 12.26 -9.34
CA VAL A 92 13.81 11.11 -8.48
C VAL A 92 14.23 11.40 -7.04
N ASP A 93 13.27 11.41 -6.13
CA ASP A 93 13.49 11.72 -4.71
C ASP A 93 13.27 10.53 -3.77
N GLY A 94 12.78 9.38 -4.28
CA GLY A 94 12.57 8.20 -3.45
C GLY A 94 12.02 6.98 -4.17
N PHE A 95 11.88 5.93 -3.38
CA PHE A 95 11.43 4.61 -3.84
C PHE A 95 10.32 4.05 -2.95
N ALA A 96 9.40 3.32 -3.56
CA ALA A 96 8.50 2.42 -2.85
C ALA A 96 8.68 0.99 -3.35
N ALA A 97 8.70 0.02 -2.44
CA ALA A 97 8.90 -1.37 -2.79
C ALA A 97 8.10 -2.32 -1.88
N ARG A 98 7.78 -3.50 -2.38
CA ARG A 98 7.25 -4.56 -1.53
C ARG A 98 8.37 -5.16 -0.66
N ILE A 99 8.01 -5.56 0.56
CA ILE A 99 8.96 -6.14 1.51
C ILE A 99 9.67 -7.40 0.97
N GLY A 100 9.01 -8.16 0.07
CA GLY A 100 9.56 -9.39 -0.50
C GLY A 100 10.84 -9.21 -1.32
N VAL A 101 11.07 -8.01 -1.90
CA VAL A 101 12.28 -7.73 -2.68
C VAL A 101 13.45 -7.23 -1.85
N LYS A 102 13.23 -6.90 -0.59
CA LYS A 102 14.26 -6.39 0.32
C LYS A 102 15.48 -7.31 0.44
N ASN A 103 15.26 -8.63 0.46
CA ASN A 103 16.35 -9.59 0.51
C ASN A 103 17.20 -9.58 -0.77
N ILE A 104 16.57 -9.35 -1.92
CA ILE A 104 17.28 -9.24 -3.21
C ILE A 104 18.17 -7.99 -3.17
N MET A 105 17.59 -6.85 -2.77
CA MET A 105 18.35 -5.59 -2.66
C MET A 105 19.54 -5.67 -1.71
N ARG A 106 19.39 -6.40 -0.58
CA ARG A 106 20.49 -6.62 0.37
C ARG A 106 21.64 -7.43 -0.22
N LYS A 107 21.36 -8.35 -1.13
CA LYS A 107 22.35 -9.21 -1.79
C LYS A 107 22.97 -8.54 -3.01
N THR A 108 22.29 -7.58 -3.61
CA THR A 108 22.76 -6.87 -4.78
C THR A 108 23.91 -5.96 -4.41
N ARG A 109 24.91 -5.93 -5.27
CA ARG A 109 26.08 -5.07 -5.16
C ARG A 109 26.22 -4.22 -6.41
N GLY A 110 26.60 -2.97 -6.25
CA GLY A 110 26.98 -2.10 -7.34
C GLY A 110 28.25 -2.58 -8.05
N ALA A 111 28.62 -1.90 -9.11
CA ALA A 111 29.75 -2.27 -9.96
C ALA A 111 31.08 -2.36 -9.21
N ASN A 112 31.25 -1.59 -8.14
CA ASN A 112 32.46 -1.57 -7.31
C ASN A 112 32.35 -2.47 -6.06
N GLY A 113 31.27 -3.27 -5.94
CA GLY A 113 31.03 -4.17 -4.82
C GLY A 113 30.36 -3.54 -3.60
N GLU A 114 30.00 -2.26 -3.64
CA GLU A 114 29.25 -1.59 -2.59
C GLU A 114 27.81 -2.11 -2.49
N ALA A 115 27.22 -2.00 -1.30
CA ALA A 115 25.81 -2.34 -1.10
C ALA A 115 24.93 -1.22 -1.65
N ILE A 116 23.97 -1.57 -2.50
CA ILE A 116 22.99 -0.59 -3.03
C ILE A 116 21.92 -0.22 -2.02
N LEU A 117 21.56 -1.14 -1.12
CA LEU A 117 20.67 -0.90 0.00
C LEU A 117 21.50 -0.60 1.24
N THR A 118 21.39 0.60 1.74
CA THR A 118 22.08 1.08 2.95
C THR A 118 21.07 1.44 4.03
N MET A 119 21.52 1.64 5.25
CA MET A 119 20.72 2.06 6.39
C MET A 119 21.48 3.09 7.20
N ASP A 120 20.83 4.19 7.49
CA ASP A 120 21.34 5.23 8.38
C ASP A 120 20.32 5.63 9.45
N ALA A 121 20.59 6.72 10.18
CA ALA A 121 19.68 7.24 11.20
C ALA A 121 18.31 7.70 10.64
N SER A 122 18.24 8.01 9.34
CA SER A 122 17.03 8.43 8.65
C SER A 122 16.22 7.27 8.07
N GLY A 123 16.75 6.03 8.15
CA GLY A 123 16.09 4.84 7.64
C GLY A 123 16.84 4.11 6.54
N GLU A 124 16.12 3.28 5.81
CA GLU A 124 16.68 2.53 4.69
C GLU A 124 16.75 3.39 3.43
N LYS A 125 17.84 3.26 2.69
CA LYS A 125 18.13 4.01 1.47
C LYS A 125 18.58 3.09 0.34
N LEU A 126 18.09 3.38 -0.85
CA LEU A 126 18.56 2.81 -2.11
C LEU A 126 19.23 3.93 -2.90
N TYR A 127 20.48 3.75 -3.31
CA TYR A 127 21.30 4.80 -3.97
C TYR A 127 21.30 6.14 -3.22
N SER A 128 21.36 6.10 -1.90
CA SER A 128 21.30 7.27 -1.01
C SER A 128 19.95 7.99 -0.94
N LEU A 129 18.95 7.57 -1.71
CA LEU A 129 17.57 8.06 -1.66
C LEU A 129 16.71 7.22 -0.72
N PRO A 130 15.71 7.80 -0.06
CA PRO A 130 14.83 7.08 0.85
C PRO A 130 14.01 5.99 0.13
N ILE A 131 13.86 4.84 0.78
CA ILE A 131 13.01 3.75 0.29
C ILE A 131 12.01 3.32 1.35
N GLY A 132 10.73 3.31 0.99
CA GLY A 132 9.63 2.78 1.79
C GLY A 132 9.30 1.34 1.42
N PHE A 133 9.17 0.46 2.43
CA PHE A 133 8.77 -0.92 2.20
C PHE A 133 7.34 -1.17 2.68
N THR A 134 6.48 -1.55 1.76
CA THR A 134 5.14 -2.01 2.09
C THR A 134 5.18 -3.43 2.64
N ARG A 135 4.72 -3.60 3.88
CA ARG A 135 4.66 -4.89 4.58
C ARG A 135 3.37 -5.65 4.28
N ARG A 136 2.31 -4.94 3.92
CA ARG A 136 0.99 -5.48 3.66
C ARG A 136 0.89 -5.97 2.22
N THR A 137 0.65 -7.25 2.04
CA THR A 137 0.48 -7.85 0.71
C THR A 137 -0.75 -7.30 -0.02
N ALA A 138 -1.80 -6.92 0.72
CA ALA A 138 -3.01 -6.33 0.16
C ALA A 138 -2.79 -4.92 -0.43
N ALA A 139 -1.75 -4.20 0.02
CA ALA A 139 -1.42 -2.87 -0.49
C ALA A 139 -0.53 -2.89 -1.74
N TRP A 140 -0.07 -4.07 -2.18
CA TRP A 140 0.91 -4.16 -3.25
C TRP A 140 0.59 -5.29 -4.23
N ASP A 141 0.50 -4.95 -5.50
CA ASP A 141 0.35 -5.93 -6.58
C ASP A 141 1.74 -6.44 -7.01
N LYS A 142 2.08 -7.65 -6.55
CA LYS A 142 3.37 -8.31 -6.82
C LYS A 142 3.55 -8.69 -8.29
N ASP A 143 2.45 -8.83 -9.03
CA ASP A 143 2.48 -9.26 -10.44
C ASP A 143 2.67 -8.05 -11.37
N LYS A 144 2.42 -6.84 -10.85
CA LYS A 144 2.63 -5.58 -11.57
C LYS A 144 4.00 -4.96 -11.32
N ALA A 145 4.41 -4.83 -10.05
CA ALA A 145 5.67 -4.16 -9.74
C ALA A 145 6.40 -4.75 -8.53
N ASP A 146 7.72 -4.73 -8.57
CA ASP A 146 8.61 -4.99 -7.44
C ASP A 146 9.09 -3.71 -6.76
N LEU A 147 9.27 -2.64 -7.55
CA LEU A 147 9.78 -1.33 -7.15
C LEU A 147 9.04 -0.25 -7.94
N ILE A 148 8.71 0.83 -7.29
CA ILE A 148 8.22 2.07 -7.92
C ILE A 148 9.20 3.17 -7.58
N VAL A 149 9.62 3.91 -8.58
CA VAL A 149 10.54 5.03 -8.49
C VAL A 149 9.88 6.29 -9.01
N GLY A 150 10.15 7.43 -8.41
CA GLY A 150 9.57 8.68 -8.87
C GLY A 150 9.87 9.86 -7.97
N GLU A 151 9.25 10.96 -8.32
CA GLU A 151 9.28 12.22 -7.60
C GLU A 151 8.06 12.30 -6.68
N TRP A 152 8.21 11.76 -5.46
CA TRP A 152 7.11 11.58 -4.50
C TRP A 152 6.54 12.87 -3.96
N ARG A 153 7.28 13.99 -4.05
CA ARG A 153 6.74 15.31 -3.65
C ARG A 153 5.49 15.71 -4.43
N PHE A 154 5.27 15.13 -5.61
CA PHE A 154 4.05 15.36 -6.41
C PHE A 154 2.94 14.33 -6.13
N ALA A 155 3.23 13.27 -5.37
CA ALA A 155 2.22 12.33 -4.95
C ALA A 155 1.42 12.90 -3.77
N VAL A 156 0.30 13.57 -4.06
CA VAL A 156 -0.52 14.24 -3.06
C VAL A 156 -1.83 13.49 -2.87
N ILE A 157 -2.14 13.14 -1.62
CA ILE A 157 -3.42 12.57 -1.21
C ILE A 157 -4.20 13.63 -0.44
N GLY A 158 -5.36 14.02 -0.96
CA GLY A 158 -6.26 14.95 -0.27
C GLY A 158 -7.22 14.18 0.63
N ILE A 159 -7.17 14.40 1.94
CA ILE A 159 -8.13 13.87 2.91
C ILE A 159 -9.12 14.98 3.26
N ARG A 160 -10.42 14.75 2.98
CA ARG A 160 -11.46 15.75 3.20
C ARG A 160 -12.01 15.74 4.62
N ALA A 161 -12.09 14.57 5.23
CA ALA A 161 -12.64 14.38 6.57
C ALA A 161 -11.78 13.42 7.37
N GLU A 162 -11.77 13.57 8.68
CA GLU A 162 -11.15 12.60 9.59
C GLU A 162 -11.94 11.30 9.64
N ILE A 163 -11.34 10.25 10.20
CA ILE A 163 -12.01 8.96 10.39
C ILE A 163 -13.08 9.13 11.47
N GLU A 164 -14.33 8.90 11.09
CA GLU A 164 -15.46 8.89 12.01
C GLU A 164 -15.83 7.44 12.36
N TYR A 165 -16.19 7.21 13.62
CA TYR A 165 -16.62 5.91 14.13
C TYR A 165 -18.05 5.99 14.61
N GLU A 166 -18.90 5.11 14.12
CA GLU A 166 -20.30 5.03 14.52
C GLU A 166 -20.65 3.61 14.98
N ILE A 167 -21.39 3.50 16.06
CA ILE A 167 -21.91 2.23 16.57
C ILE A 167 -23.35 2.08 16.11
N LEU A 168 -23.58 1.15 15.20
CA LEU A 168 -24.91 0.80 14.75
C LEU A 168 -25.45 -0.35 15.61
N LYS A 169 -26.43 -0.08 16.45
CA LYS A 169 -27.07 -1.09 17.32
C LYS A 169 -28.13 -1.92 16.60
N GLU A 170 -28.65 -1.40 15.49
CA GLU A 170 -29.69 -2.02 14.66
C GLU A 170 -29.26 -1.89 13.20
N ALA A 171 -28.76 -2.95 12.61
CA ALA A 171 -28.42 -3.00 11.21
C ALA A 171 -28.79 -4.34 10.62
N THR A 172 -29.42 -4.35 9.44
CA THR A 172 -29.64 -5.56 8.66
C THR A 172 -28.51 -5.67 7.65
N LEU A 173 -27.61 -6.62 7.84
CA LEU A 173 -26.57 -6.95 6.89
C LEU A 173 -27.08 -8.03 5.95
N GLN A 174 -27.28 -7.70 4.67
CA GLN A 174 -27.76 -8.68 3.68
C GLN A 174 -26.65 -9.63 3.22
N SER A 175 -25.42 -9.15 3.11
CA SER A 175 -24.25 -10.00 2.87
C SER A 175 -22.99 -9.25 3.29
N VAL A 176 -22.08 -9.93 3.98
CA VAL A 176 -20.72 -9.48 4.24
C VAL A 176 -19.80 -10.50 3.60
N ILE A 177 -18.95 -10.06 2.71
CA ILE A 177 -17.93 -10.91 2.09
C ILE A 177 -16.67 -10.81 2.95
N MET A 178 -16.22 -11.96 3.46
CA MET A 178 -14.96 -12.02 4.22
C MET A 178 -13.76 -12.00 3.28
N ASP A 179 -12.57 -11.84 3.83
CA ASP A 179 -11.31 -11.74 3.08
C ASP A 179 -10.99 -13.01 2.25
N ASP A 180 -11.60 -14.14 2.58
CA ASP A 180 -11.56 -15.39 1.83
C ASP A 180 -12.57 -15.45 0.66
N GLY A 181 -13.33 -14.38 0.43
CA GLY A 181 -14.34 -14.29 -0.63
C GLY A 181 -15.65 -15.01 -0.32
N LEU A 182 -15.81 -15.59 0.87
CA LEU A 182 -17.02 -16.26 1.29
C LEU A 182 -17.97 -15.28 1.99
N PRO A 183 -19.29 -15.41 1.77
CA PRO A 183 -20.26 -14.60 2.53
C PRO A 183 -20.27 -15.03 3.99
N LEU A 184 -20.25 -14.04 4.90
CA LEU A 184 -20.45 -14.28 6.31
C LEU A 184 -21.88 -14.82 6.50
N SER A 185 -22.00 -16.08 6.89
CA SER A 185 -23.29 -16.66 7.29
C SER A 185 -23.59 -16.18 8.71
N LEU A 186 -24.51 -15.22 8.82
CA LEU A 186 -25.14 -14.92 10.10
C LEU A 186 -26.07 -16.09 10.41
N ALA A 187 -25.65 -16.98 11.30
CA ALA A 187 -26.53 -18.03 11.80
C ALA A 187 -27.75 -17.34 12.46
N GLU A 188 -28.92 -17.58 11.92
CA GLU A 188 -30.15 -17.25 12.63
C GLU A 188 -30.16 -18.06 13.92
N ASN A 189 -29.96 -17.39 15.05
CA ASN A 189 -30.27 -17.96 16.35
C ASN A 189 -31.80 -17.96 16.47
N ASN A 190 -32.40 -19.10 16.23
CA ASN A 190 -33.73 -19.43 16.73
C ASN A 190 -33.64 -19.78 18.22
#